data_cf99165c8d79c6ddf7bb89aeb15a9b86
#
_entry.id   cf99165c8d79c6ddf7bb89aeb15a9b86
#
_cell.length_a   1.000
_cell.length_b   1.000
_cell.length_c   1.000
_cell.angle_alpha   90.00
_cell.angle_beta   90.00
_cell.angle_gamma   90.00
#
_symmetry.space_group_name_H-M   'P 1'
#
loop_
_entity.id
_entity.type
_entity.pdbx_description
1 polymer ?
#
loop_
_entity_poly.entity_id
_entity_poly.type
_entity_poly.pdbx_seq_one_letter_code
_entity_poly.pdbx_strand_id
1 'polypeptide(L)'
;MKRLIAISLLIFLGLQASGQRLIPFLPEPEKSNGIAVIVCPGGSYYWLSRTKESVDVAERLRQEGFAAFVLYYRHAGTRYFLFRGLAFPQNHYPDALEDLAAAVREIRSRATEYSVDPSKVGVVGFSAGGHLALDAGKELSGDSRPSFIAAVYPVVTMSDEEIVHDRSRRALLGKHYADADLRRRLSMELDVPCDMPPVFIAACKDDPTVDYRNSVVMDEALSKAGVLHGFELFETGGHGLGLSSQTADWLPFFLDFIGNCVY
;
A
#
# COMPACT_ATOMS: atom_id res chain seq x y z
N MET A 1 45.46 3.59 -14.86
CA MET A 1 44.96 4.24 -13.65
C MET A 1 43.46 3.89 -13.52
N LYS A 2 43.13 2.91 -12.70
CA LYS A 2 41.76 2.46 -12.45
C LYS A 2 41.16 3.37 -11.37
N ARG A 3 40.15 4.19 -11.72
CA ARG A 3 39.35 4.93 -10.74
C ARG A 3 38.38 3.96 -10.09
N LEU A 4 38.58 3.65 -8.83
CA LEU A 4 37.59 3.04 -7.95
C LEU A 4 36.49 4.09 -7.71
N ILE A 5 35.30 3.78 -8.23
CA ILE A 5 34.10 4.49 -7.83
C ILE A 5 33.69 3.88 -6.49
N ALA A 6 33.92 4.59 -5.41
CA ALA A 6 33.43 4.24 -4.08
C ALA A 6 31.92 4.52 -4.07
N ILE A 7 31.12 3.48 -4.11
CA ILE A 7 29.68 3.57 -3.81
C ILE A 7 29.59 3.81 -2.28
N SER A 8 29.42 5.06 -1.89
CA SER A 8 29.12 5.43 -0.51
C SER A 8 27.71 4.96 -0.17
N LEU A 9 27.64 3.78 0.45
CA LEU A 9 26.42 3.29 1.10
C LEU A 9 26.26 4.12 2.40
N LEU A 10 25.66 5.30 2.28
CA LEU A 10 25.24 6.11 3.43
C LEU A 10 24.02 5.43 4.05
N ILE A 11 24.29 4.52 5.01
CA ILE A 11 23.27 4.05 5.94
C ILE A 11 22.97 5.20 6.89
N PHE A 12 22.00 6.04 6.54
CA PHE A 12 21.44 6.99 7.49
C PHE A 12 20.54 6.23 8.47
N LEU A 13 21.10 5.89 9.65
CA LEU A 13 20.33 5.57 10.83
C LEU A 13 19.69 6.88 11.35
N GLY A 14 18.58 7.30 10.73
CA GLY A 14 17.67 8.23 11.38
C GLY A 14 17.09 7.51 12.60
N LEU A 15 17.19 8.13 13.77
CA LEU A 15 16.50 7.70 14.98
C LEU A 15 14.99 7.79 14.73
N GLN A 16 14.40 6.71 14.24
CA GLN A 16 12.93 6.57 14.14
C GLN A 16 12.42 6.15 15.51
N ALA A 17 11.70 7.05 16.16
CA ALA A 17 11.03 6.81 17.44
C ALA A 17 9.80 5.85 17.30
N SER A 18 9.46 5.41 16.10
CA SER A 18 8.41 4.47 15.77
C SER A 18 9.01 3.23 15.12
N GLY A 19 8.48 2.05 15.38
CA GLY A 19 8.97 0.77 14.83
C GLY A 19 8.81 0.59 13.31
N GLN A 20 8.45 1.65 12.57
CA GLN A 20 8.37 1.70 11.10
C GLN A 20 9.76 1.78 10.46
N ARG A 21 9.90 1.24 9.25
CA ARG A 21 11.13 1.35 8.46
C ARG A 21 10.79 1.67 7.01
N LEU A 22 11.31 2.80 6.51
CA LEU A 22 11.22 3.22 5.12
C LEU A 22 12.54 2.94 4.41
N ILE A 23 12.51 2.16 3.32
CA ILE A 23 13.71 1.73 2.58
C ILE A 23 13.64 2.28 1.16
N PRO A 24 14.55 3.18 0.74
CA PRO A 24 14.55 3.76 -0.58
C PRO A 24 15.15 2.81 -1.63
N PHE A 25 14.56 2.85 -2.84
CA PHE A 25 15.01 2.27 -4.08
C PHE A 25 14.97 3.39 -5.14
N LEU A 26 16.07 4.11 -5.29
CA LEU A 26 16.11 5.30 -6.12
C LEU A 26 16.66 4.98 -7.52
N PRO A 27 16.05 5.49 -8.59
CA PRO A 27 16.62 5.40 -9.93
C PRO A 27 17.90 6.27 -10.02
N GLU A 28 18.68 6.08 -11.06
CA GLU A 28 19.71 7.04 -11.41
C GLU A 28 19.04 8.39 -11.76
N PRO A 29 19.62 9.53 -11.36
CA PRO A 29 18.97 10.84 -11.52
C PRO A 29 18.48 11.12 -12.97
N GLU A 30 19.23 10.65 -13.96
CA GLU A 30 18.92 10.84 -15.38
C GLU A 30 17.73 9.99 -15.86
N LYS A 31 17.35 8.98 -15.08
CA LYS A 31 16.23 8.08 -15.36
C LYS A 31 14.99 8.37 -14.52
N SER A 32 15.10 9.32 -13.57
CA SER A 32 13.98 9.68 -12.71
C SER A 32 12.83 10.27 -13.51
N ASN A 33 11.62 9.75 -13.29
CA ASN A 33 10.38 10.31 -13.84
C ASN A 33 9.74 11.35 -12.90
N GLY A 34 10.37 11.65 -11.77
CA GLY A 34 9.91 12.63 -10.81
C GLY A 34 8.77 12.14 -9.90
N ILE A 35 8.36 10.88 -9.98
CA ILE A 35 7.26 10.31 -9.19
C ILE A 35 7.83 9.43 -8.08
N ALA A 36 7.30 9.59 -6.85
CA ALA A 36 7.58 8.70 -5.73
C ALA A 36 6.45 7.70 -5.50
N VAL A 37 6.80 6.45 -5.18
CA VAL A 37 5.84 5.39 -4.87
C VAL A 37 6.23 4.70 -3.57
N ILE A 38 5.34 4.75 -2.57
CA ILE A 38 5.48 3.99 -1.34
C ILE A 38 4.86 2.61 -1.56
N VAL A 39 5.64 1.55 -1.35
CA VAL A 39 5.20 0.17 -1.47
C VAL A 39 4.82 -0.37 -0.09
N CYS A 40 3.54 -0.69 0.11
CA CYS A 40 2.97 -1.25 1.33
C CYS A 40 2.70 -2.74 1.14
N PRO A 41 3.55 -3.65 1.64
CA PRO A 41 3.37 -5.08 1.47
C PRO A 41 2.15 -5.62 2.21
N GLY A 42 1.60 -6.75 1.73
CA GLY A 42 0.57 -7.51 2.41
C GLY A 42 1.09 -8.31 3.59
N GLY A 43 0.20 -9.11 4.20
CA GLY A 43 0.49 -9.98 5.33
C GLY A 43 -0.57 -9.95 6.42
N SER A 44 -1.80 -9.64 6.06
CA SER A 44 -2.99 -9.67 6.94
C SER A 44 -2.86 -8.82 8.20
N TYR A 45 -2.00 -7.79 8.23
CA TYR A 45 -1.62 -7.01 9.41
C TYR A 45 -0.97 -7.82 10.57
N TYR A 46 -0.64 -9.09 10.34
CA TYR A 46 0.14 -9.91 11.31
C TYR A 46 1.62 -9.95 11.01
N TRP A 47 1.98 -9.84 9.74
CA TRP A 47 3.37 -9.83 9.23
C TRP A 47 3.44 -9.00 7.95
N LEU A 48 4.61 -8.94 7.34
CA LEU A 48 4.82 -8.25 6.07
C LEU A 48 5.54 -9.16 5.08
N SER A 49 5.04 -9.20 3.84
CA SER A 49 5.67 -9.89 2.71
C SER A 49 6.94 -9.14 2.30
N ARG A 50 8.11 -9.68 2.69
CA ARG A 50 9.39 -8.94 2.60
C ARG A 50 10.10 -9.04 1.26
N THR A 51 9.58 -9.80 0.31
CA THR A 51 10.21 -10.03 -1.00
C THR A 51 9.25 -9.67 -2.13
N LYS A 52 8.30 -10.55 -2.43
CA LYS A 52 7.43 -10.47 -3.62
C LYS A 52 6.55 -9.22 -3.69
N GLU A 53 6.04 -8.74 -2.56
CA GLU A 53 5.17 -7.57 -2.47
C GLU A 53 5.90 -6.33 -1.91
N SER A 54 7.22 -6.39 -1.85
CA SER A 54 8.05 -5.30 -1.32
C SER A 54 9.26 -5.02 -2.20
N VAL A 55 10.38 -5.72 -1.94
CA VAL A 55 11.67 -5.47 -2.61
C VAL A 55 11.58 -5.69 -4.11
N ASP A 56 10.93 -6.78 -4.57
CA ASP A 56 10.82 -7.09 -6.00
C ASP A 56 10.00 -6.02 -6.74
N VAL A 57 8.91 -5.53 -6.11
CA VAL A 57 8.08 -4.46 -6.66
C VAL A 57 8.83 -3.13 -6.67
N ALA A 58 9.49 -2.77 -5.56
CA ALA A 58 10.23 -1.53 -5.47
C ALA A 58 11.39 -1.47 -6.48
N GLU A 59 12.10 -2.59 -6.66
CA GLU A 59 13.17 -2.68 -7.64
C GLU A 59 12.64 -2.57 -9.07
N ARG A 60 11.47 -3.17 -9.38
CA ARG A 60 10.86 -3.04 -10.70
C ARG A 60 10.38 -1.61 -10.95
N LEU A 61 9.74 -0.95 -9.99
CA LEU A 61 9.34 0.46 -10.11
C LEU A 61 10.56 1.37 -10.29
N ARG A 62 11.66 1.10 -9.58
CA ARG A 62 12.93 1.80 -9.76
C ARG A 62 13.45 1.69 -11.20
N GLN A 63 13.32 0.52 -11.83
CA GLN A 63 13.72 0.30 -13.24
C GLN A 63 12.84 1.10 -14.23
N GLU A 64 11.58 1.35 -13.86
CA GLU A 64 10.65 2.20 -14.61
C GLU A 64 10.82 3.71 -14.31
N GLY A 65 11.85 4.08 -13.53
CA GLY A 65 12.18 5.48 -13.23
C GLY A 65 11.49 6.08 -12.02
N PHE A 66 10.71 5.31 -11.26
CA PHE A 66 10.10 5.79 -10.02
C PHE A 66 11.10 5.80 -8.86
N ALA A 67 11.03 6.80 -7.99
CA ALA A 67 11.64 6.73 -6.66
C ALA A 67 10.74 5.86 -5.78
N ALA A 68 11.07 4.56 -5.64
CA ALA A 68 10.28 3.63 -4.87
C ALA A 68 10.78 3.51 -3.42
N PHE A 69 9.86 3.34 -2.47
CA PHE A 69 10.15 3.25 -1.04
C PHE A 69 9.35 2.10 -0.44
N VAL A 70 10.00 1.08 0.10
CA VAL A 70 9.31 0.03 0.84
C VAL A 70 9.03 0.50 2.27
N LEU A 71 7.77 0.53 2.66
CA LEU A 71 7.34 0.84 4.01
C LEU A 71 7.06 -0.45 4.80
N TYR A 72 7.92 -0.76 5.77
CA TYR A 72 7.61 -1.76 6.78
C TYR A 72 6.90 -1.08 7.94
N TYR A 73 5.56 -1.05 7.83
CA TYR A 73 4.67 -0.42 8.79
C TYR A 73 4.43 -1.30 10.04
N ARG A 74 3.98 -0.70 11.12
CA ARG A 74 3.60 -1.39 12.36
C ARG A 74 2.40 -2.30 12.13
N HIS A 75 2.44 -3.49 12.70
CA HIS A 75 1.42 -4.52 12.56
C HIS A 75 1.28 -5.31 13.87
N ALA A 76 0.20 -6.08 14.03
CA ALA A 76 -0.10 -6.81 15.26
C ALA A 76 0.97 -7.82 15.67
N GLY A 77 1.70 -8.37 14.68
CA GLY A 77 2.82 -9.27 14.91
C GLY A 77 2.43 -10.75 15.04
N THR A 78 3.40 -11.60 14.75
CA THR A 78 3.23 -13.08 14.77
C THR A 78 2.87 -13.59 16.17
N ARG A 79 3.33 -12.93 17.24
CA ARG A 79 3.00 -13.32 18.60
C ARG A 79 1.50 -13.18 18.89
N TYR A 80 0.88 -12.10 18.40
CA TYR A 80 -0.57 -11.92 18.52
C TYR A 80 -1.34 -12.98 17.74
N PHE A 81 -0.85 -13.36 16.56
CA PHE A 81 -1.43 -14.45 15.79
C PHE A 81 -1.41 -15.79 16.54
N LEU A 82 -0.28 -16.13 17.17
CA LEU A 82 -0.09 -17.42 17.85
C LEU A 82 -0.79 -17.50 19.21
N PHE A 83 -0.81 -16.42 19.98
CA PHE A 83 -1.20 -16.43 21.38
C PHE A 83 -2.49 -15.66 21.67
N ARG A 84 -3.24 -15.24 20.66
CA ARG A 84 -4.59 -14.63 20.69
C ARG A 84 -4.90 -13.87 21.99
N GLY A 85 -4.28 -12.70 22.17
CA GLY A 85 -4.68 -11.76 23.24
C GLY A 85 -3.99 -11.93 24.59
N LEU A 86 -2.90 -12.70 24.70
CA LEU A 86 -1.98 -12.54 25.81
C LEU A 86 -1.33 -11.16 25.74
N ALA A 87 -1.09 -10.54 26.91
CA ALA A 87 -0.72 -9.14 27.10
C ALA A 87 0.67 -8.79 26.54
N PHE A 88 0.78 -8.70 25.21
CA PHE A 88 1.95 -8.13 24.55
C PHE A 88 1.58 -6.76 23.95
N PRO A 89 2.53 -5.81 23.89
CA PRO A 89 2.35 -4.60 23.10
C PRO A 89 2.02 -4.97 21.66
N GLN A 90 0.94 -4.43 21.14
CA GLN A 90 0.39 -4.79 19.82
C GLN A 90 0.10 -3.51 19.07
N ASN A 91 0.38 -3.54 17.78
CA ASN A 91 0.06 -2.43 16.90
C ASN A 91 -1.22 -2.79 16.13
N HIS A 92 -2.24 -1.98 16.34
CA HIS A 92 -3.53 -2.07 15.70
C HIS A 92 -3.86 -0.72 15.03
N TYR A 93 -5.06 -0.57 14.52
CA TYR A 93 -5.50 0.72 14.02
C TYR A 93 -5.42 1.80 15.13
N PRO A 94 -4.85 3.01 14.86
CA PRO A 94 -4.42 3.53 13.54
C PRO A 94 -2.91 3.42 13.24
N ASP A 95 -2.14 2.62 13.95
CA ASP A 95 -0.66 2.64 13.90
C ASP A 95 -0.08 2.54 12.47
N ALA A 96 -0.60 1.64 11.63
CA ALA A 96 -0.11 1.50 10.25
C ALA A 96 -0.42 2.74 9.40
N LEU A 97 -1.59 3.35 9.60
CA LEU A 97 -1.99 4.57 8.90
C LEU A 97 -1.11 5.76 9.28
N GLU A 98 -0.77 5.89 10.58
CA GLU A 98 0.16 6.91 11.06
C GLU A 98 1.56 6.75 10.45
N ASP A 99 2.03 5.50 10.31
CA ASP A 99 3.31 5.19 9.69
C ASP A 99 3.33 5.59 8.21
N LEU A 100 2.24 5.31 7.47
CA LEU A 100 2.12 5.70 6.07
C LEU A 100 2.02 7.22 5.92
N ALA A 101 1.25 7.88 6.79
CA ALA A 101 1.16 9.34 6.83
C ALA A 101 2.53 10.00 7.08
N ALA A 102 3.32 9.43 7.99
CA ALA A 102 4.68 9.90 8.27
C ALA A 102 5.62 9.69 7.06
N ALA A 103 5.52 8.54 6.38
CA ALA A 103 6.32 8.23 5.19
C ALA A 103 6.02 9.20 4.02
N VAL A 104 4.74 9.53 3.78
CA VAL A 104 4.36 10.52 2.75
C VAL A 104 4.98 11.89 3.06
N ARG A 105 4.85 12.36 4.31
CA ARG A 105 5.47 13.64 4.73
C ARG A 105 6.99 13.62 4.64
N GLU A 106 7.63 12.54 5.04
CA GLU A 106 9.09 12.40 4.95
C GLU A 106 9.57 12.52 3.51
N ILE A 107 8.96 11.80 2.57
CA ILE A 107 9.33 11.85 1.16
C ILE A 107 9.12 13.25 0.60
N ARG A 108 7.98 13.90 0.87
CA ARG A 108 7.69 15.27 0.43
C ARG A 108 8.69 16.29 0.97
N SER A 109 9.07 16.17 2.25
CA SER A 109 10.04 17.09 2.87
C SER A 109 11.45 16.93 2.29
N ARG A 110 11.77 15.76 1.72
CA ARG A 110 13.06 15.43 1.11
C ARG A 110 12.99 15.27 -0.41
N ALA A 111 11.96 15.82 -1.05
CA ALA A 111 11.67 15.62 -2.47
C ALA A 111 12.86 15.99 -3.38
N THR A 112 13.56 17.09 -3.08
CA THR A 112 14.78 17.50 -3.82
C THR A 112 15.89 16.46 -3.73
N GLU A 113 16.11 15.86 -2.55
CA GLU A 113 17.12 14.82 -2.33
C GLU A 113 16.82 13.56 -3.14
N TYR A 114 15.54 13.22 -3.30
CA TYR A 114 15.10 12.04 -4.03
C TYR A 114 14.84 12.30 -5.53
N SER A 115 15.02 13.53 -6.00
CA SER A 115 14.72 13.95 -7.38
C SER A 115 13.27 13.66 -7.76
N VAL A 116 12.31 13.97 -6.85
CA VAL A 116 10.87 13.79 -7.06
C VAL A 116 10.11 15.11 -6.94
N ASP A 117 8.95 15.16 -7.59
CA ASP A 117 7.98 16.22 -7.39
C ASP A 117 7.18 15.92 -6.10
N PRO A 118 7.18 16.80 -5.08
CA PRO A 118 6.46 16.57 -3.83
C PRO A 118 4.94 16.44 -4.01
N SER A 119 4.38 16.92 -5.13
CA SER A 119 2.97 16.72 -5.47
C SER A 119 2.67 15.32 -6.04
N LYS A 120 3.71 14.56 -6.43
CA LYS A 120 3.60 13.25 -7.09
C LYS A 120 4.09 12.11 -6.19
N VAL A 121 3.55 12.02 -4.98
CA VAL A 121 3.87 10.95 -4.01
C VAL A 121 2.65 10.05 -3.84
N GLY A 122 2.70 8.84 -4.40
CA GLY A 122 1.62 7.87 -4.33
C GLY A 122 1.98 6.61 -3.55
N VAL A 123 1.01 5.70 -3.48
CA VAL A 123 1.11 4.45 -2.72
C VAL A 123 0.67 3.27 -3.59
N VAL A 124 1.45 2.19 -3.56
CA VAL A 124 1.05 0.86 -4.06
C VAL A 124 0.96 -0.08 -2.88
N GLY A 125 -0.20 -0.67 -2.65
CA GLY A 125 -0.45 -1.58 -1.54
C GLY A 125 -0.98 -2.93 -2.01
N PHE A 126 -0.57 -4.00 -1.30
CA PHE A 126 -0.94 -5.38 -1.61
C PHE A 126 -1.77 -5.97 -0.48
N SER A 127 -2.91 -6.63 -0.77
CA SER A 127 -3.70 -7.33 0.24
C SER A 127 -4.08 -6.39 1.41
N ALA A 128 -3.64 -6.67 2.63
CA ALA A 128 -3.78 -5.77 3.78
C ALA A 128 -3.07 -4.41 3.57
N GLY A 129 -1.94 -4.38 2.84
CA GLY A 129 -1.30 -3.13 2.42
C GLY A 129 -2.13 -2.35 1.40
N GLY A 130 -2.95 -3.03 0.59
CA GLY A 130 -3.94 -2.42 -0.30
C GLY A 130 -5.06 -1.73 0.48
N HIS A 131 -5.54 -2.38 1.55
CA HIS A 131 -6.46 -1.74 2.50
C HIS A 131 -5.84 -0.48 3.11
N LEU A 132 -4.59 -0.56 3.59
CA LEU A 132 -3.88 0.58 4.15
C LEU A 132 -3.74 1.75 3.15
N ALA A 133 -3.48 1.43 1.88
CA ALA A 133 -3.38 2.44 0.82
C ALA A 133 -4.73 3.14 0.57
N LEU A 134 -5.83 2.38 0.53
CA LEU A 134 -7.19 2.91 0.39
C LEU A 134 -7.60 3.75 1.61
N ASP A 135 -7.30 3.27 2.83
CA ASP A 135 -7.53 3.99 4.09
C ASP A 135 -6.80 5.34 4.12
N ALA A 136 -5.56 5.38 3.63
CA ALA A 136 -4.80 6.62 3.51
C ALA A 136 -5.45 7.63 2.55
N GLY A 137 -6.01 7.17 1.43
CA GLY A 137 -6.75 8.04 0.52
C GLY A 137 -8.04 8.58 1.10
N LYS A 138 -8.73 7.78 1.92
CA LYS A 138 -10.00 8.11 2.56
C LYS A 138 -9.84 9.04 3.78
N GLU A 139 -8.88 8.74 4.67
CA GLU A 139 -8.79 9.37 5.99
C GLU A 139 -7.73 10.47 6.09
N LEU A 140 -6.66 10.43 5.27
CA LEU A 140 -5.61 11.43 5.34
C LEU A 140 -5.94 12.68 4.51
N SER A 141 -5.32 13.80 4.87
CA SER A 141 -5.48 15.08 4.18
C SER A 141 -4.17 15.87 4.14
N GLY A 142 -4.13 16.91 3.30
CA GLY A 142 -2.97 17.81 3.19
C GLY A 142 -1.67 17.06 2.86
N ASP A 143 -0.59 17.39 3.55
CA ASP A 143 0.76 16.87 3.27
C ASP A 143 0.94 15.38 3.57
N SER A 144 -0.01 14.75 4.27
CA SER A 144 0.04 13.31 4.57
C SER A 144 -0.74 12.46 3.58
N ARG A 145 -1.63 13.05 2.75
CA ARG A 145 -2.47 12.32 1.80
C ARG A 145 -1.68 11.96 0.54
N PRO A 146 -1.68 10.70 0.09
CA PRO A 146 -1.05 10.32 -1.17
C PRO A 146 -1.73 11.01 -2.36
N SER A 147 -1.00 11.23 -3.46
CA SER A 147 -1.53 11.86 -4.68
C SER A 147 -2.21 10.87 -5.63
N PHE A 148 -1.95 9.59 -5.48
CA PHE A 148 -2.61 8.47 -6.16
C PHE A 148 -2.43 7.18 -5.36
N ILE A 149 -3.27 6.20 -5.65
CA ILE A 149 -3.29 4.90 -4.95
C ILE A 149 -3.35 3.77 -5.98
N ALA A 150 -2.57 2.72 -5.75
CA ALA A 150 -2.78 1.43 -6.38
C ALA A 150 -3.02 0.36 -5.30
N ALA A 151 -4.11 -0.38 -5.43
CA ALA A 151 -4.52 -1.42 -4.51
C ALA A 151 -4.61 -2.77 -5.25
N VAL A 152 -3.65 -3.65 -4.99
CA VAL A 152 -3.51 -4.94 -5.67
C VAL A 152 -4.07 -6.05 -4.78
N TYR A 153 -5.09 -6.75 -5.25
CA TYR A 153 -5.91 -7.73 -4.52
C TYR A 153 -6.23 -7.30 -3.08
N PRO A 154 -6.78 -6.07 -2.90
CA PRO A 154 -6.90 -5.47 -1.59
C PRO A 154 -7.94 -6.17 -0.72
N VAL A 155 -7.70 -6.19 0.58
CA VAL A 155 -8.79 -6.26 1.55
C VAL A 155 -9.52 -4.92 1.48
N VAL A 156 -10.86 -4.93 1.48
CA VAL A 156 -11.67 -3.72 1.36
C VAL A 156 -12.67 -3.61 2.48
N THR A 157 -13.57 -4.59 2.62
CA THR A 157 -14.59 -4.56 3.66
C THR A 157 -14.11 -5.11 5.00
N MET A 158 -14.58 -4.49 6.08
CA MET A 158 -14.49 -4.99 7.46
C MET A 158 -15.88 -5.32 8.02
N SER A 159 -16.96 -5.02 7.28
CA SER A 159 -18.35 -5.12 7.72
C SER A 159 -19.12 -6.24 7.04
N ASP A 160 -18.88 -6.51 5.76
CA ASP A 160 -19.59 -7.54 5.01
C ASP A 160 -19.06 -8.94 5.40
N GLU A 161 -19.88 -9.71 6.12
CA GLU A 161 -19.51 -11.03 6.64
C GLU A 161 -19.39 -12.10 5.54
N GLU A 162 -19.89 -11.85 4.30
CA GLU A 162 -19.79 -12.81 3.21
C GLU A 162 -18.40 -12.80 2.55
N ILE A 163 -17.78 -11.63 2.47
CA ILE A 163 -16.52 -11.45 1.71
C ILE A 163 -15.37 -10.90 2.56
N VAL A 164 -15.60 -10.62 3.84
CA VAL A 164 -14.55 -10.07 4.71
C VAL A 164 -13.38 -11.03 4.88
N HIS A 165 -12.17 -10.50 4.76
CA HIS A 165 -10.98 -11.24 5.16
C HIS A 165 -10.78 -11.14 6.68
N ASP A 166 -11.43 -12.04 7.44
CA ASP A 166 -11.54 -12.01 8.90
C ASP A 166 -10.16 -11.97 9.60
N ARG A 167 -9.14 -12.60 9.03
CA ARG A 167 -7.77 -12.55 9.57
C ARG A 167 -7.24 -11.12 9.61
N SER A 168 -7.39 -10.35 8.54
CA SER A 168 -6.98 -8.94 8.50
C SER A 168 -7.80 -8.09 9.46
N ARG A 169 -9.11 -8.31 9.51
CA ARG A 169 -10.01 -7.62 10.45
C ARG A 169 -9.58 -7.82 11.90
N ARG A 170 -9.26 -9.06 12.30
CA ARG A 170 -8.79 -9.37 13.67
C ARG A 170 -7.46 -8.68 14.00
N ALA A 171 -6.52 -8.70 13.08
CA ALA A 171 -5.22 -8.08 13.30
C ALA A 171 -5.31 -6.54 13.36
N LEU A 172 -6.13 -5.94 12.50
CA LEU A 172 -6.28 -4.49 12.42
C LEU A 172 -7.05 -3.93 13.63
N LEU A 173 -8.16 -4.54 14.00
CA LEU A 173 -9.05 -4.05 15.06
C LEU A 173 -8.64 -4.51 16.48
N GLY A 174 -7.95 -5.63 16.61
CA GLY A 174 -7.51 -6.14 17.91
C GLY A 174 -8.67 -6.28 18.91
N LYS A 175 -8.58 -5.65 20.07
CA LYS A 175 -9.62 -5.66 21.12
C LYS A 175 -10.94 -5.00 20.67
N HIS A 176 -10.91 -4.16 19.63
CA HIS A 176 -12.09 -3.49 19.06
C HIS A 176 -12.74 -4.31 17.93
N TYR A 177 -12.41 -5.58 17.81
CA TYR A 177 -12.92 -6.46 16.74
C TYR A 177 -14.46 -6.46 16.62
N ALA A 178 -15.19 -6.35 17.72
CA ALA A 178 -16.66 -6.36 17.74
C ALA A 178 -17.29 -4.96 17.53
N ASP A 179 -16.49 -3.90 17.43
CA ASP A 179 -16.96 -2.53 17.26
C ASP A 179 -17.49 -2.33 15.84
N ALA A 180 -18.83 -2.20 15.72
CA ALA A 180 -19.52 -2.07 14.45
C ALA A 180 -19.21 -0.74 13.73
N ASP A 181 -19.06 0.36 14.49
CA ASP A 181 -18.77 1.67 13.92
C ASP A 181 -17.35 1.70 13.37
N LEU A 182 -16.38 1.09 14.08
CA LEU A 182 -15.02 0.98 13.61
C LEU A 182 -14.93 0.05 12.39
N ARG A 183 -15.66 -1.07 12.34
CA ARG A 183 -15.76 -1.92 11.15
C ARG A 183 -16.29 -1.13 9.96
N ARG A 184 -17.40 -0.38 10.16
CA ARG A 184 -17.98 0.45 9.10
C ARG A 184 -16.98 1.49 8.59
N ARG A 185 -16.32 2.21 9.48
CA ARG A 185 -15.32 3.22 9.14
C ARG A 185 -14.17 2.63 8.31
N LEU A 186 -13.71 1.43 8.68
CA LEU A 186 -12.60 0.73 8.04
C LEU A 186 -13.04 -0.18 6.87
N SER A 187 -14.30 -0.10 6.46
CA SER A 187 -14.79 -0.64 5.18
C SER A 187 -14.61 0.43 4.11
N MET A 188 -13.68 0.19 3.20
CA MET A 188 -13.21 1.22 2.25
C MET A 188 -14.27 1.56 1.20
N GLU A 189 -15.16 0.62 0.91
CA GLU A 189 -16.28 0.76 -0.01
C GLU A 189 -17.42 1.65 0.56
N LEU A 190 -17.41 1.86 1.87
CA LEU A 190 -18.44 2.68 2.52
C LEU A 190 -17.94 4.13 2.67
N ASP A 191 -18.84 5.08 2.41
CA ASP A 191 -18.60 6.50 2.62
C ASP A 191 -17.34 7.04 1.89
N VAL A 192 -17.14 6.63 0.62
CA VAL A 192 -16.01 7.07 -0.23
C VAL A 192 -16.11 8.59 -0.47
N PRO A 193 -15.08 9.38 -0.10
CA PRO A 193 -15.10 10.82 -0.35
C PRO A 193 -14.93 11.13 -1.84
N CYS A 194 -15.68 12.10 -2.37
CA CYS A 194 -15.62 12.46 -3.80
C CYS A 194 -14.28 13.12 -4.21
N ASP A 195 -13.49 13.56 -3.25
CA ASP A 195 -12.14 14.11 -3.43
C ASP A 195 -11.02 13.08 -3.17
N MET A 196 -11.38 11.79 -3.10
CA MET A 196 -10.38 10.73 -2.97
C MET A 196 -9.38 10.79 -4.14
N PRO A 197 -8.07 10.60 -3.89
CA PRO A 197 -7.07 10.56 -4.97
C PRO A 197 -7.41 9.51 -6.02
N PRO A 198 -6.90 9.63 -7.27
CA PRO A 198 -7.06 8.60 -8.28
C PRO A 198 -6.66 7.20 -7.76
N VAL A 199 -7.47 6.18 -8.05
CA VAL A 199 -7.30 4.80 -7.55
C VAL A 199 -7.17 3.82 -8.70
N PHE A 200 -6.11 3.01 -8.70
CA PHE A 200 -5.98 1.82 -9.53
C PHE A 200 -6.23 0.57 -8.69
N ILE A 201 -7.01 -0.36 -9.19
CA ILE A 201 -7.31 -1.64 -8.53
C ILE A 201 -6.94 -2.78 -9.48
N ALA A 202 -6.34 -3.84 -8.95
CA ALA A 202 -6.14 -5.09 -9.68
C ALA A 202 -6.49 -6.28 -8.78
N ALA A 203 -7.16 -7.29 -9.32
CA ALA A 203 -7.55 -8.51 -8.58
C ALA A 203 -7.64 -9.72 -9.50
N CYS A 204 -7.66 -10.92 -8.91
CA CYS A 204 -7.86 -12.18 -9.64
C CYS A 204 -9.12 -12.88 -9.14
N LYS A 205 -9.95 -13.41 -10.05
CA LYS A 205 -11.19 -14.13 -9.70
C LYS A 205 -10.92 -15.42 -8.94
N ASP A 206 -9.78 -16.05 -9.19
CA ASP A 206 -9.35 -17.30 -8.55
C ASP A 206 -8.56 -17.09 -7.24
N ASP A 207 -8.62 -15.89 -6.63
CA ASP A 207 -7.94 -15.59 -5.38
C ASP A 207 -8.50 -16.43 -4.22
N PRO A 208 -7.72 -17.34 -3.61
CA PRO A 208 -8.20 -18.20 -2.52
C PRO A 208 -8.12 -17.56 -1.14
N THR A 209 -7.62 -16.33 -1.05
CA THR A 209 -7.29 -15.66 0.23
C THR A 209 -8.20 -14.48 0.51
N VAL A 210 -8.28 -13.56 -0.42
CA VAL A 210 -9.18 -12.40 -0.37
C VAL A 210 -10.19 -12.54 -1.50
N ASP A 211 -11.45 -12.68 -1.15
CA ASP A 211 -12.52 -12.76 -2.15
C ASP A 211 -12.45 -11.54 -3.10
N TYR A 212 -12.33 -11.78 -4.40
CA TYR A 212 -12.19 -10.72 -5.41
C TYR A 212 -13.35 -9.72 -5.40
N ARG A 213 -14.50 -10.10 -4.83
CA ARG A 213 -15.64 -9.19 -4.65
C ARG A 213 -15.29 -8.00 -3.77
N ASN A 214 -14.25 -8.09 -2.91
CA ASN A 214 -13.68 -6.90 -2.24
C ASN A 214 -13.29 -5.82 -3.26
N SER A 215 -12.63 -6.19 -4.33
CA SER A 215 -12.23 -5.26 -5.39
C SER A 215 -13.42 -4.75 -6.20
N VAL A 216 -14.42 -5.62 -6.46
CA VAL A 216 -15.64 -5.25 -7.19
C VAL A 216 -16.45 -4.20 -6.43
N VAL A 217 -16.71 -4.41 -5.14
CA VAL A 217 -17.48 -3.43 -4.34
C VAL A 217 -16.75 -2.11 -4.18
N MET A 218 -15.41 -2.12 -4.21
CA MET A 218 -14.63 -0.89 -4.19
C MET A 218 -14.72 -0.12 -5.52
N ASP A 219 -14.64 -0.81 -6.66
CA ASP A 219 -14.81 -0.24 -8.00
C ASP A 219 -16.20 0.43 -8.13
N GLU A 220 -17.26 -0.27 -7.72
CA GLU A 220 -18.62 0.27 -7.70
C GLU A 220 -18.73 1.51 -6.80
N ALA A 221 -18.10 1.50 -5.63
CA ALA A 221 -18.12 2.62 -4.70
C ALA A 221 -17.37 3.84 -5.23
N LEU A 222 -16.21 3.66 -5.87
CA LEU A 222 -15.46 4.72 -6.53
C LEU A 222 -16.23 5.33 -7.69
N SER A 223 -16.86 4.48 -8.53
CA SER A 223 -17.74 4.90 -9.62
C SER A 223 -18.88 5.76 -9.10
N LYS A 224 -19.55 5.33 -8.04
CA LYS A 224 -20.67 6.05 -7.41
C LYS A 224 -20.22 7.40 -6.81
N ALA A 225 -19.02 7.47 -6.25
CA ALA A 225 -18.45 8.70 -5.70
C ALA A 225 -17.89 9.66 -6.78
N GLY A 226 -17.79 9.21 -8.04
CA GLY A 226 -17.21 9.99 -9.14
C GLY A 226 -15.70 10.14 -9.05
N VAL A 227 -15.02 9.24 -8.35
CA VAL A 227 -13.57 9.23 -8.22
C VAL A 227 -12.93 8.66 -9.48
N LEU A 228 -11.87 9.31 -9.99
CA LEU A 228 -11.08 8.77 -11.10
C LEU A 228 -10.44 7.45 -10.68
N HIS A 229 -10.74 6.36 -11.39
CA HIS A 229 -10.18 5.06 -11.07
C HIS A 229 -10.02 4.16 -12.30
N GLY A 230 -9.20 3.11 -12.16
CA GLY A 230 -9.05 2.01 -13.11
C GLY A 230 -9.17 0.68 -12.37
N PHE A 231 -9.78 -0.33 -13.00
CA PHE A 231 -9.96 -1.65 -12.42
C PHE A 231 -9.62 -2.75 -13.42
N GLU A 232 -8.65 -3.60 -13.06
CA GLU A 232 -8.25 -4.78 -13.82
C GLU A 232 -8.61 -6.06 -13.06
N LEU A 233 -9.53 -6.83 -13.59
CA LEU A 233 -9.97 -8.10 -13.03
C LEU A 233 -9.51 -9.27 -13.92
N PHE A 234 -8.47 -9.96 -13.46
CA PHE A 234 -7.91 -11.13 -14.16
C PHE A 234 -8.70 -12.39 -13.84
N GLU A 235 -8.80 -13.30 -14.80
CA GLU A 235 -9.47 -14.59 -14.59
C GLU A 235 -8.68 -15.48 -13.61
N THR A 236 -7.35 -15.49 -13.74
CA THR A 236 -6.45 -16.31 -12.93
C THR A 236 -5.20 -15.53 -12.52
N GLY A 237 -4.59 -15.88 -11.38
CA GLY A 237 -3.38 -15.26 -10.87
C GLY A 237 -3.20 -15.48 -9.37
N GLY A 238 -4.29 -15.82 -8.65
CA GLY A 238 -4.24 -16.12 -7.22
C GLY A 238 -3.96 -14.89 -6.35
N HIS A 239 -3.27 -15.12 -5.22
CA HIS A 239 -2.99 -14.11 -4.21
C HIS A 239 -1.51 -14.07 -3.80
N GLY A 240 -1.01 -12.88 -3.39
CA GLY A 240 0.31 -12.73 -2.77
C GLY A 240 1.49 -12.91 -3.72
N LEU A 241 1.28 -12.77 -5.04
CA LEU A 241 2.30 -13.02 -6.05
C LEU A 241 3.14 -11.77 -6.40
N GLY A 242 2.68 -10.58 -6.01
CA GLY A 242 3.36 -9.33 -6.37
C GLY A 242 3.45 -9.17 -7.89
N LEU A 243 4.65 -9.26 -8.45
CA LEU A 243 4.95 -9.24 -9.90
C LEU A 243 5.22 -10.64 -10.47
N SER A 244 5.12 -11.71 -9.68
CA SER A 244 5.53 -13.06 -10.12
C SER A 244 4.43 -13.84 -10.85
N SER A 245 3.23 -13.27 -11.03
CA SER A 245 2.18 -13.88 -11.82
C SER A 245 2.45 -13.71 -13.32
N GLN A 246 2.34 -14.79 -14.07
CA GLN A 246 2.42 -14.75 -15.53
C GLN A 246 1.05 -14.47 -16.19
N THR A 247 -0.03 -14.64 -15.44
CA THR A 247 -1.41 -14.50 -15.92
C THR A 247 -2.11 -13.25 -15.43
N ALA A 248 -1.55 -12.56 -14.42
CA ALA A 248 -2.08 -11.34 -13.84
C ALA A 248 -0.96 -10.30 -13.68
N ASP A 249 -0.40 -9.86 -14.82
CA ASP A 249 0.58 -8.77 -14.85
C ASP A 249 -0.16 -7.43 -14.80
N TRP A 250 -0.35 -6.93 -13.59
CA TRP A 250 -1.04 -5.67 -13.32
C TRP A 250 -0.20 -4.41 -13.62
N LEU A 251 1.13 -4.54 -13.64
CA LEU A 251 2.02 -3.38 -13.71
C LEU A 251 1.87 -2.54 -14.99
N PRO A 252 1.76 -3.11 -16.20
CA PRO A 252 1.55 -2.31 -17.41
C PRO A 252 0.28 -1.45 -17.35
N PHE A 253 -0.82 -1.99 -16.81
CA PHE A 253 -2.08 -1.26 -16.64
C PHE A 253 -1.95 -0.12 -15.62
N PHE A 254 -1.23 -0.37 -14.52
CA PHE A 254 -0.92 0.67 -13.55
C PHE A 254 -0.06 1.79 -14.17
N LEU A 255 0.97 1.45 -14.95
CA LEU A 255 1.82 2.45 -15.61
C LEU A 255 1.02 3.30 -16.60
N ASP A 256 0.13 2.70 -17.37
CA ASP A 256 -0.78 3.43 -18.27
C ASP A 256 -1.73 4.35 -17.47
N PHE A 257 -2.33 3.85 -16.40
CA PHE A 257 -3.18 4.64 -15.52
C PHE A 257 -2.46 5.87 -14.96
N ILE A 258 -1.24 5.70 -14.44
CA ILE A 258 -0.42 6.81 -13.93
C ILE A 258 -0.05 7.81 -15.03
N GLY A 259 0.26 7.31 -16.22
CA GLY A 259 0.52 8.14 -17.40
C GLY A 259 -0.65 9.08 -17.73
N ASN A 260 -1.88 8.65 -17.48
CA ASN A 260 -3.09 9.43 -17.78
C ASN A 260 -3.55 10.36 -16.66
N CYS A 261 -3.12 10.16 -15.40
CA CYS A 261 -3.64 10.94 -14.27
C CYS A 261 -2.58 11.70 -13.45
N VAL A 262 -1.28 11.46 -13.64
CA VAL A 262 -0.20 12.06 -12.82
C VAL A 262 0.78 12.89 -13.65
N TYR A 263 0.84 12.68 -14.99
CA TYR A 263 1.71 13.44 -15.90
C TYR A 263 1.04 14.71 -16.45
#